data_2392f048784b292055ccad69c1fa086c
#
_entry.id   2392f048784b292055ccad69c1fa086c
#
_cell.length_a   1.000
_cell.length_b   1.000
_cell.length_c   1.000
_cell.angle_alpha   90.00
_cell.angle_beta   90.00
_cell.angle_gamma   90.00
#
_symmetry.space_group_name_H-M   'P 1'
#
loop_
_entity.id
_entity.type
_entity.pdbx_description
1 polymer ?
#
loop_
_entity_poly.entity_id
_entity_poly.type
_entity_poly.pdbx_seq_one_letter_code
_entity_poly.pdbx_strand_id
1 'polypeptide(L)'
;RGILYAKYQTGSGERKKKNNAVASVPKNAATGASAKASSEETNKNNFAKNAVDGNPRTRWCAAGGGAGQWLKIEFKEAADIQNIRILWEKNNAAYRYTVEASSDGKNWKQVVDQSKNKDVKQITPHKIDAKGAKFFRITFHGSSTDVWGSLWEFEAHTGPLPELPRKVMKAA
;
A
#
# COMPACT_ATOMS: atom_id res chain seq x y z
N ARG A 1 -22.53 -63.67 -43.41
CA ARG A 1 -21.49 -62.91 -42.66
C ARG A 1 -21.82 -61.44 -42.83
N GLY A 2 -22.60 -60.88 -41.88
CA GLY A 2 -22.94 -59.45 -41.83
C GLY A 2 -22.08 -58.74 -40.86
N ILE A 3 -21.45 -57.65 -41.28
CA ILE A 3 -20.68 -56.73 -40.42
C ILE A 3 -21.62 -55.65 -40.00
N LEU A 4 -21.86 -55.54 -38.66
CA LEU A 4 -22.59 -54.44 -38.04
C LEU A 4 -21.68 -53.21 -37.95
N TYR A 5 -22.03 -52.13 -38.64
CA TYR A 5 -21.43 -50.82 -38.38
C TYR A 5 -22.17 -50.12 -37.23
N ALA A 6 -21.50 -49.96 -36.10
CA ALA A 6 -21.98 -49.13 -35.01
C ALA A 6 -21.90 -47.67 -35.43
N LYS A 7 -23.05 -46.97 -35.44
CA LYS A 7 -23.12 -45.51 -35.60
C LYS A 7 -22.58 -44.84 -34.35
N TYR A 8 -21.42 -44.20 -34.46
CA TYR A 8 -20.99 -43.24 -33.45
C TYR A 8 -21.87 -41.99 -33.51
N GLN A 9 -22.66 -41.75 -32.49
CA GLN A 9 -23.29 -40.48 -32.30
C GLN A 9 -22.24 -39.49 -31.75
N THR A 10 -21.92 -38.47 -32.54
CA THR A 10 -21.14 -37.34 -32.11
C THR A 10 -22.02 -36.47 -31.20
N GLY A 11 -21.89 -36.65 -29.89
CA GLY A 11 -22.45 -35.70 -28.92
C GLY A 11 -21.69 -34.39 -29.05
N SER A 12 -22.37 -33.35 -29.51
CA SER A 12 -21.91 -31.96 -29.44
C SER A 12 -21.92 -31.54 -27.99
N GLY A 13 -20.85 -31.89 -27.25
CA GLY A 13 -20.59 -31.34 -25.94
C GLY A 13 -20.22 -29.84 -26.06
N GLU A 14 -21.16 -28.97 -25.78
CA GLU A 14 -20.85 -27.56 -25.55
C GLU A 14 -19.80 -27.48 -24.43
N ARG A 15 -18.55 -27.23 -24.80
CA ARG A 15 -17.53 -26.80 -23.85
C ARG A 15 -17.94 -25.43 -23.32
N LYS A 16 -18.58 -25.38 -22.15
CA LYS A 16 -18.65 -24.14 -21.38
C LYS A 16 -17.23 -23.60 -21.24
N LYS A 17 -16.90 -22.55 -21.97
CA LYS A 17 -15.70 -21.75 -21.75
C LYS A 17 -15.79 -21.27 -20.30
N LYS A 18 -15.03 -21.90 -19.40
CA LYS A 18 -14.72 -21.27 -18.12
C LYS A 18 -13.98 -19.99 -18.48
N ASN A 19 -14.68 -18.86 -18.36
CA ASN A 19 -14.03 -17.57 -18.29
C ASN A 19 -13.13 -17.60 -17.05
N ASN A 20 -11.88 -18.05 -17.24
CA ASN A 20 -10.83 -17.71 -16.30
C ASN A 20 -10.66 -16.20 -16.44
N ALA A 21 -11.42 -15.43 -15.66
CA ALA A 21 -11.07 -14.06 -15.37
C ALA A 21 -9.65 -14.15 -14.78
N VAL A 22 -8.65 -13.75 -15.57
CA VAL A 22 -7.30 -13.55 -15.06
C VAL A 22 -7.48 -12.54 -13.95
N ALA A 23 -7.32 -13.00 -12.68
CA ALA A 23 -7.39 -12.11 -11.54
C ALA A 23 -6.38 -11.00 -11.82
N SER A 24 -6.86 -9.77 -12.00
CA SER A 24 -5.99 -8.64 -12.24
C SER A 24 -5.02 -8.55 -11.07
N VAL A 25 -3.72 -8.49 -11.39
CA VAL A 25 -2.69 -8.31 -10.36
C VAL A 25 -3.07 -7.07 -9.53
N PRO A 26 -3.17 -7.19 -8.20
CA PRO A 26 -3.57 -6.06 -7.36
C PRO A 26 -2.66 -4.86 -7.61
N LYS A 27 -3.25 -3.76 -8.06
CA LYS A 27 -2.51 -2.55 -8.42
C LYS A 27 -2.15 -1.78 -7.15
N ASN A 28 -0.89 -1.40 -7.01
CA ASN A 28 -0.47 -0.39 -6.04
C ASN A 28 -0.78 1.01 -6.60
N ALA A 29 -1.87 1.63 -6.15
CA ALA A 29 -2.32 2.95 -6.59
C ALA A 29 -1.38 4.08 -6.13
N ALA A 30 -0.55 3.83 -5.12
CA ALA A 30 0.39 4.82 -4.59
C ALA A 30 1.64 4.99 -5.44
N THR A 31 2.03 3.98 -6.27
CA THR A 31 3.25 4.08 -7.08
C THR A 31 3.19 5.24 -8.07
N GLY A 32 4.13 6.17 -7.95
CA GLY A 32 4.20 7.36 -8.80
C GLY A 32 3.08 8.38 -8.56
N ALA A 33 2.42 8.31 -7.39
CA ALA A 33 1.48 9.31 -6.92
C ALA A 33 2.18 10.62 -6.60
N SER A 34 1.42 11.71 -6.52
CA SER A 34 1.91 12.96 -5.95
C SER A 34 1.97 12.87 -4.42
N ALA A 35 3.01 13.41 -3.81
CA ALA A 35 3.12 13.44 -2.36
C ALA A 35 3.60 14.80 -1.85
N LYS A 36 3.06 15.21 -0.71
CA LYS A 36 3.44 16.42 0.05
C LYS A 36 3.56 16.06 1.52
N ALA A 37 4.42 16.76 2.24
CA ALA A 37 4.61 16.52 3.67
C ALA A 37 4.58 17.85 4.45
N SER A 38 4.37 17.75 5.76
CA SER A 38 4.50 18.88 6.70
C SER A 38 5.90 19.48 6.69
N SER A 39 6.92 18.61 6.54
CA SER A 39 8.33 18.98 6.43
C SER A 39 9.12 17.85 5.74
N GLU A 40 10.31 18.17 5.24
CA GLU A 40 11.19 17.25 4.54
C GLU A 40 12.65 17.49 4.94
N GLU A 41 13.41 16.43 5.18
CA GLU A 41 14.86 16.48 5.41
C GLU A 41 15.60 16.68 4.07
N THR A 42 15.51 17.89 3.53
CA THR A 42 15.95 18.21 2.16
C THR A 42 17.44 18.10 1.94
N ASN A 43 18.24 18.35 2.98
CA ASN A 43 19.71 18.25 2.95
C ASN A 43 20.20 16.80 2.71
N LYS A 44 19.32 15.81 2.88
CA LYS A 44 19.58 14.39 2.59
C LYS A 44 18.74 13.85 1.44
N ASN A 45 18.02 14.72 0.73
CA ASN A 45 17.11 14.34 -0.36
C ASN A 45 15.96 13.39 0.08
N ASN A 46 15.53 13.47 1.35
CA ASN A 46 14.46 12.64 1.90
C ASN A 46 13.09 13.30 1.68
N PHE A 47 12.71 13.45 0.41
CA PHE A 47 11.51 14.13 -0.05
C PHE A 47 10.25 13.27 0.09
N ALA A 48 9.08 13.90 0.21
CA ALA A 48 7.78 13.23 0.29
C ALA A 48 7.53 12.26 -0.88
N LYS A 49 7.92 12.64 -2.10
CA LYS A 49 7.77 11.82 -3.31
C LYS A 49 8.48 10.46 -3.23
N ASN A 50 9.54 10.36 -2.43
CA ASN A 50 10.31 9.13 -2.28
C ASN A 50 9.51 8.02 -1.58
N ALA A 51 8.48 8.39 -0.82
CA ALA A 51 7.62 7.43 -0.13
C ALA A 51 6.62 6.70 -1.06
N VAL A 52 6.59 7.05 -2.34
CA VAL A 52 5.67 6.50 -3.34
C VAL A 52 6.33 6.27 -4.69
N ASP A 53 7.67 6.24 -4.75
CA ASP A 53 8.42 6.10 -5.99
C ASP A 53 8.69 4.63 -6.40
N GLY A 54 8.35 3.68 -5.51
CA GLY A 54 8.57 2.24 -5.71
C GLY A 54 10.03 1.82 -5.51
N ASN A 55 10.86 2.68 -4.93
CA ASN A 55 12.27 2.42 -4.69
C ASN A 55 12.56 2.25 -3.19
N PRO A 56 12.78 1.03 -2.69
CA PRO A 56 13.00 0.79 -1.25
C PRO A 56 14.34 1.32 -0.71
N ARG A 57 15.09 2.08 -1.51
CA ARG A 57 16.36 2.73 -1.12
C ARG A 57 16.23 4.23 -0.94
N THR A 58 15.10 4.81 -1.28
CA THR A 58 14.76 6.21 -1.08
C THR A 58 13.65 6.30 -0.05
N ARG A 59 13.58 7.38 0.71
CA ARG A 59 12.57 7.56 1.74
C ARG A 59 12.12 9.01 1.86
N TRP A 60 10.95 9.20 2.45
CA TRP A 60 10.61 10.45 3.10
C TRP A 60 11.11 10.44 4.53
N CYS A 61 11.59 11.59 4.98
CA CYS A 61 11.86 11.86 6.39
C CYS A 61 11.43 13.30 6.72
N ALA A 62 10.69 13.47 7.80
CA ALA A 62 10.38 14.80 8.32
C ALA A 62 11.67 15.56 8.70
N ALA A 63 11.66 16.89 8.67
CA ALA A 63 12.81 17.71 9.02
C ALA A 63 13.07 17.83 10.54
N GLY A 64 12.35 17.07 11.36
CA GLY A 64 12.50 17.07 12.80
C GLY A 64 11.69 15.96 13.47
N GLY A 65 12.05 15.66 14.70
CA GLY A 65 11.28 14.79 15.60
C GLY A 65 10.06 15.52 16.14
N GLY A 66 9.09 14.79 16.60
CA GLY A 66 7.89 15.31 17.22
C GLY A 66 6.61 14.83 16.56
N ALA A 67 5.54 14.90 17.34
CA ALA A 67 4.21 14.54 16.87
C ALA A 67 3.64 15.60 15.91
N GLY A 68 2.70 15.17 15.07
CA GLY A 68 2.00 16.07 14.14
C GLY A 68 2.65 16.19 12.77
N GLN A 69 3.81 15.57 12.53
CA GLN A 69 4.35 15.45 11.17
C GLN A 69 3.43 14.57 10.32
N TRP A 70 3.19 14.97 9.07
CA TRP A 70 2.30 14.26 8.17
C TRP A 70 2.87 14.11 6.76
N LEU A 71 2.45 13.06 6.10
CA LEU A 71 2.66 12.79 4.68
C LEU A 71 1.27 12.64 4.02
N LYS A 72 0.99 13.46 2.99
CA LYS A 72 -0.23 13.39 2.19
C LYS A 72 0.11 12.89 0.79
N ILE A 73 -0.65 11.92 0.32
CA ILE A 73 -0.48 11.25 -0.97
C ILE A 73 -1.74 11.49 -1.78
N GLU A 74 -1.59 11.86 -3.05
CA GLU A 74 -2.67 12.01 -4.01
C GLU A 74 -2.45 11.07 -5.19
N PHE A 75 -3.36 10.11 -5.36
CA PHE A 75 -3.32 9.17 -6.48
C PHE A 75 -3.65 9.87 -7.80
N LYS A 76 -3.16 9.34 -8.91
CA LYS A 76 -3.52 9.80 -10.26
C LYS A 76 -5.02 9.67 -10.52
N GLU A 77 -5.60 8.54 -10.05
CA GLU A 77 -7.01 8.20 -10.19
C GLU A 77 -7.55 7.70 -8.86
N ALA A 78 -8.84 7.93 -8.60
CA ALA A 78 -9.52 7.36 -7.44
C ALA A 78 -9.61 5.83 -7.58
N ALA A 79 -9.48 5.12 -6.46
CA ALA A 79 -9.54 3.66 -6.43
C ALA A 79 -10.18 3.13 -5.13
N ASP A 80 -10.72 1.94 -5.21
CA ASP A 80 -11.19 1.19 -4.04
C ASP A 80 -10.01 0.48 -3.39
N ILE A 81 -9.53 1.00 -2.27
CA ILE A 81 -8.36 0.46 -1.58
C ILE A 81 -8.80 -0.50 -0.47
N GLN A 82 -8.29 -1.72 -0.54
CA GLN A 82 -8.59 -2.80 0.41
C GLN A 82 -7.46 -3.06 1.41
N ASN A 83 -6.22 -2.75 1.03
CA ASN A 83 -5.06 -2.96 1.86
C ASN A 83 -4.04 -1.84 1.67
N ILE A 84 -3.41 -1.43 2.76
CA ILE A 84 -2.24 -0.57 2.73
C ILE A 84 -1.08 -1.25 3.43
N ARG A 85 0.13 -0.83 3.09
CA ARG A 85 1.37 -1.25 3.76
C ARG A 85 2.31 -0.08 3.89
N ILE A 86 2.88 0.11 5.08
CA ILE A 86 3.88 1.14 5.35
C ILE A 86 5.20 0.44 5.67
N LEU A 87 6.26 0.83 4.98
CA LEU A 87 7.63 0.40 5.23
C LEU A 87 8.35 1.54 5.95
N TRP A 88 8.45 1.44 7.27
CA TRP A 88 9.12 2.43 8.10
C TRP A 88 10.64 2.38 7.95
N GLU A 89 11.32 3.48 8.24
CA GLU A 89 12.78 3.52 8.18
C GLU A 89 13.43 2.59 9.20
N LYS A 90 12.98 2.66 10.46
CA LYS A 90 13.62 1.92 11.55
C LYS A 90 12.92 0.60 11.84
N ASN A 91 13.73 -0.43 12.09
CA ASN A 91 13.26 -1.76 12.47
C ASN A 91 13.21 -1.99 13.99
N ASN A 92 13.70 -1.02 14.77
CA ASN A 92 13.81 -1.08 16.23
C ASN A 92 12.92 -0.05 16.95
N ALA A 93 11.94 0.53 16.27
CA ALA A 93 11.01 1.51 16.82
C ALA A 93 9.55 1.07 16.66
N ALA A 94 8.72 1.32 17.66
CA ALA A 94 7.28 1.26 17.53
C ALA A 94 6.78 2.64 17.08
N TYR A 95 6.39 2.77 15.82
CA TYR A 95 5.82 3.99 15.27
C TYR A 95 4.37 4.17 15.71
N ARG A 96 4.01 5.36 16.15
CA ARG A 96 2.64 5.76 16.50
C ARG A 96 2.11 6.69 15.40
N TYR A 97 0.98 6.32 14.81
CA TYR A 97 0.45 7.04 13.66
C TYR A 97 -1.05 6.79 13.47
N THR A 98 -1.67 7.64 12.69
CA THR A 98 -2.99 7.42 12.12
C THR A 98 -2.91 7.49 10.60
N VAL A 99 -3.83 6.82 9.92
CA VAL A 99 -4.00 6.95 8.47
C VAL A 99 -5.45 7.33 8.19
N GLU A 100 -5.61 8.34 7.36
CA GLU A 100 -6.91 8.80 6.87
C GLU A 100 -6.97 8.68 5.36
N ALA A 101 -8.15 8.42 4.83
CA ALA A 101 -8.45 8.39 3.41
C ALA A 101 -9.52 9.43 3.06
N SER A 102 -9.48 9.93 1.84
CA SER A 102 -10.45 10.88 1.32
C SER A 102 -10.64 10.70 -0.19
N SER A 103 -11.84 10.95 -0.69
CA SER A 103 -12.11 11.00 -2.13
C SER A 103 -11.92 12.39 -2.73
N ASP A 104 -12.03 13.45 -1.93
CA ASP A 104 -12.05 14.85 -2.39
C ASP A 104 -10.93 15.73 -1.80
N GLY A 105 -10.12 15.16 -0.89
CA GLY A 105 -9.04 15.87 -0.20
C GLY A 105 -9.49 16.85 0.87
N LYS A 106 -10.81 16.92 1.17
CA LYS A 106 -11.43 17.82 2.15
C LYS A 106 -12.07 17.04 3.30
N ASN A 107 -12.87 16.04 2.95
CA ASN A 107 -13.54 15.17 3.90
C ASN A 107 -12.70 13.92 4.14
N TRP A 108 -12.22 13.75 5.37
CA TRP A 108 -11.28 12.69 5.75
C TRP A 108 -11.94 11.67 6.67
N LYS A 109 -11.72 10.39 6.38
CA LYS A 109 -12.13 9.26 7.22
C LYS A 109 -10.90 8.53 7.73
N GLN A 110 -10.77 8.36 9.05
CA GLN A 110 -9.72 7.54 9.63
C GLN A 110 -9.95 6.07 9.27
N VAL A 111 -8.94 5.46 8.68
CA VAL A 111 -8.95 4.04 8.25
C VAL A 111 -7.97 3.18 9.06
N VAL A 112 -6.99 3.80 9.72
CA VAL A 112 -6.06 3.13 10.65
C VAL A 112 -5.82 4.02 11.87
N ASP A 113 -5.90 3.44 13.05
CA ASP A 113 -5.47 4.05 14.31
C ASP A 113 -4.40 3.19 14.98
N GLN A 114 -3.18 3.66 14.91
CA GLN A 114 -2.00 3.13 15.60
C GLN A 114 -1.38 4.17 16.54
N SER A 115 -2.18 5.15 17.00
CA SER A 115 -1.72 6.24 17.87
C SER A 115 -1.16 5.79 19.23
N LYS A 116 -1.55 4.57 19.65
CA LYS A 116 -1.09 3.94 20.90
C LYS A 116 -0.22 2.69 20.67
N ASN A 117 0.28 2.51 19.44
CA ASN A 117 1.06 1.33 19.07
C ASN A 117 2.31 1.16 19.96
N LYS A 118 2.56 -0.08 20.37
CA LYS A 118 3.74 -0.51 21.13
C LYS A 118 4.56 -1.57 20.39
N ASP A 119 4.04 -2.10 19.28
CA ASP A 119 4.69 -3.15 18.51
C ASP A 119 5.82 -2.56 17.66
N VAL A 120 7.01 -3.11 17.85
CA VAL A 120 8.19 -2.80 17.04
C VAL A 120 8.09 -3.58 15.73
N LYS A 121 7.67 -2.90 14.68
CA LYS A 121 7.53 -3.49 13.33
C LYS A 121 7.93 -2.47 12.28
N GLN A 122 8.89 -2.84 11.45
CA GLN A 122 9.29 -2.02 10.30
C GLN A 122 8.26 -2.03 9.18
N ILE A 123 7.56 -3.16 9.01
CA ILE A 123 6.56 -3.35 7.95
C ILE A 123 5.21 -3.52 8.63
N THR A 124 4.28 -2.61 8.33
CA THR A 124 2.95 -2.59 8.93
C THR A 124 1.88 -2.67 7.85
N PRO A 125 1.35 -3.88 7.57
CA PRO A 125 0.20 -4.07 6.70
C PRO A 125 -1.11 -3.79 7.45
N HIS A 126 -2.09 -3.19 6.76
CA HIS A 126 -3.43 -2.99 7.27
C HIS A 126 -4.47 -3.34 6.21
N LYS A 127 -5.46 -4.15 6.60
CA LYS A 127 -6.67 -4.32 5.83
C LYS A 127 -7.60 -3.15 6.12
N ILE A 128 -8.10 -2.49 5.08
CA ILE A 128 -8.98 -1.33 5.17
C ILE A 128 -10.15 -1.46 4.18
N ASP A 129 -11.09 -0.54 4.23
CA ASP A 129 -12.14 -0.37 3.22
C ASP A 129 -12.28 1.12 2.92
N ALA A 130 -11.54 1.59 1.90
CA ALA A 130 -11.54 2.97 1.46
C ALA A 130 -12.04 3.05 0.01
N LYS A 131 -13.35 3.18 -0.16
CA LYS A 131 -14.03 3.27 -1.45
C LYS A 131 -13.78 4.63 -2.11
N GLY A 132 -13.44 4.60 -3.41
CA GLY A 132 -13.23 5.81 -4.21
C GLY A 132 -12.14 6.72 -3.65
N ALA A 133 -11.18 6.18 -2.90
CA ALA A 133 -10.12 6.97 -2.30
C ALA A 133 -9.18 7.54 -3.38
N LYS A 134 -8.93 8.83 -3.30
CA LYS A 134 -7.94 9.54 -4.12
C LYS A 134 -6.78 10.08 -3.29
N PHE A 135 -7.02 10.29 -2.00
CA PHE A 135 -6.05 10.87 -1.08
C PHE A 135 -5.88 9.98 0.15
N PHE A 136 -4.64 9.91 0.61
CA PHE A 136 -4.28 9.36 1.92
C PHE A 136 -3.45 10.36 2.69
N ARG A 137 -3.61 10.36 4.01
CA ARG A 137 -2.77 11.16 4.92
C ARG A 137 -2.32 10.26 6.07
N ILE A 138 -1.00 10.18 6.27
CA ILE A 138 -0.38 9.52 7.41
C ILE A 138 0.04 10.64 8.35
N THR A 139 -0.43 10.61 9.60
CA THR A 139 0.00 11.54 10.64
C THR A 139 0.81 10.78 11.68
N PHE A 140 2.03 11.21 11.89
CA PHE A 140 2.96 10.65 12.87
C PHE A 140 2.72 11.24 14.25
N HIS A 141 2.60 10.41 15.28
CA HIS A 141 2.33 10.77 16.67
C HIS A 141 3.51 10.47 17.61
N GLY A 142 4.68 10.14 17.05
CA GLY A 142 5.88 9.79 17.80
C GLY A 142 6.24 8.30 17.66
N SER A 143 7.25 7.89 18.40
CA SER A 143 7.74 6.51 18.41
C SER A 143 8.20 6.10 19.80
N SER A 144 8.59 4.84 19.97
CA SER A 144 9.13 4.33 21.24
C SER A 144 10.59 4.74 21.50
N THR A 145 11.30 5.24 20.48
CA THR A 145 12.75 5.53 20.55
C THR A 145 13.08 6.92 20.02
N ASP A 146 12.10 7.84 20.04
CA ASP A 146 12.23 9.24 19.60
C ASP A 146 12.79 9.42 18.17
N VAL A 147 12.59 8.42 17.31
CA VAL A 147 12.91 8.54 15.88
C VAL A 147 11.90 9.46 15.19
N TRP A 148 12.33 10.09 14.12
CA TRP A 148 11.50 10.99 13.33
C TRP A 148 10.47 10.24 12.48
N GLY A 149 9.43 10.92 12.04
CA GLY A 149 8.50 10.38 11.04
C GLY A 149 9.25 10.16 9.73
N SER A 150 9.50 8.90 9.39
CA SER A 150 10.26 8.52 8.21
C SER A 150 9.85 7.15 7.72
N LEU A 151 9.60 7.02 6.42
CA LEU A 151 9.24 5.75 5.79
C LEU A 151 9.85 5.62 4.39
N TRP A 152 10.21 4.37 4.04
CA TRP A 152 10.72 4.01 2.72
C TRP A 152 9.62 4.03 1.68
N GLU A 153 8.48 3.37 1.99
CA GLU A 153 7.37 3.25 1.05
C GLU A 153 6.01 3.26 1.76
N PHE A 154 5.05 3.88 1.10
CA PHE A 154 3.63 3.71 1.34
C PHE A 154 3.00 3.00 0.13
N GLU A 155 2.32 1.90 0.37
CA GLU A 155 1.61 1.15 -0.65
C GLU A 155 0.12 1.14 -0.37
N ALA A 156 -0.69 1.22 -1.42
CA ALA A 156 -2.15 1.15 -1.36
C ALA A 156 -2.68 0.25 -2.48
N HIS A 157 -3.27 -0.88 -2.11
CA HIS A 157 -3.65 -1.94 -3.05
C HIS A 157 -5.15 -2.11 -3.14
N THR A 158 -5.63 -2.32 -4.38
CA THR A 158 -7.04 -2.61 -4.69
C THR A 158 -7.43 -4.07 -4.40
N GLY A 159 -6.49 -4.89 -3.97
CA GLY A 159 -6.66 -6.29 -3.61
C GLY A 159 -5.63 -6.73 -2.58
N PRO A 160 -5.33 -8.04 -2.49
CA PRO A 160 -4.35 -8.57 -1.55
C PRO A 160 -2.97 -7.92 -1.71
N LEU A 161 -2.23 -7.77 -0.61
CA LEU A 161 -0.85 -7.29 -0.64
C LEU A 161 0.05 -8.35 -1.31
N PRO A 162 0.89 -7.95 -2.27
CA PRO A 162 1.90 -8.85 -2.82
C PRO A 162 2.97 -9.17 -1.78
N GLU A 163 3.62 -10.33 -1.93
CA GLU A 163 4.81 -10.64 -1.15
C GLU A 163 5.91 -9.61 -1.42
N LEU A 164 6.62 -9.22 -0.36
CA LEU A 164 7.78 -8.35 -0.52
C LEU A 164 8.96 -9.13 -1.10
N PRO A 165 9.71 -8.55 -2.04
CA PRO A 165 10.93 -9.17 -2.55
C PRO A 165 11.90 -9.47 -1.40
N ARG A 166 12.49 -10.68 -1.37
CA ARG A 166 13.42 -11.11 -0.31
C ARG A 166 14.59 -10.14 -0.05
N LYS A 167 14.97 -9.32 -1.04
CA LYS A 167 16.03 -8.30 -0.90
C LYS A 167 15.60 -7.12 -0.03
N VAL A 168 14.31 -6.79 0.03
CA VAL A 168 13.80 -5.71 0.88
C VAL A 168 13.83 -6.11 2.36
N MET A 169 13.63 -7.40 2.64
CA MET A 169 13.62 -7.95 4.00
C MET A 169 15.02 -8.09 4.63
N LYS A 170 16.10 -7.99 3.83
CA LYS A 170 17.50 -8.11 4.31
C LYS A 170 18.22 -6.78 4.49
N ALA A 171 17.62 -5.67 4.05
CA ALA A 171 18.18 -4.31 4.17
C ALA A 171 17.69 -3.57 5.43
N ALA A 172 17.01 -4.30 6.30
CA ALA A 172 16.48 -3.83 7.57
C ALA A 172 17.37 -4.27 8.74
#